data_48e4bd5cc9a3b22875b6c43af2e79535
#
_entry.id   48e4bd5cc9a3b22875b6c43af2e79535
#
_cell.length_a   1.000
_cell.length_b   1.000
_cell.length_c   1.000
_cell.angle_alpha   90.00
_cell.angle_beta   90.00
_cell.angle_gamma   90.00
#
_symmetry.space_group_name_H-M   'P 1'
#
loop_
_entity.id
_entity.type
_entity.pdbx_description
1 polymer ?
#
loop_
_entity_poly.entity_id
_entity_poly.type
_entity_poly.pdbx_seq_one_letter_code
_entity_poly.pdbx_strand_id
1 'polypeptide(L)'
;MADTIRITASTRIKSTPSQVREQYRDIDHHIRNNVHPSIHYEWVPAAPGERKIKTTFRILGIPQFDVSLLEDGADGSFIIRYLEGTNAGMVLVHEFVEVEPGLTEVRLSADAPATLGRKLLGPLFVVGARQVMKKALAEDKRDLERGDFRPGTAAGNLDAALGDLNSLAGGPPAATHAVLEAACLISASDADIESSERDAIERLAKRLGANTFDTNGTLQRLLALAQTEQITAEISRIGAALAAAGAARLGLIAAATIGLVSEGMSLGELEALRSLGIAAGLHDADLVELVDETDARLSSGVN
;
A
#
# COMPACT_ATOMS: atom_id res chain seq x y z
N MET A 1 -9.23 -11.54 28.18
CA MET A 1 -9.29 -11.40 26.72
C MET A 1 -7.98 -10.77 26.30
N ALA A 2 -7.30 -11.29 25.28
CA ALA A 2 -6.09 -10.64 24.78
C ALA A 2 -6.48 -9.30 24.16
N ASP A 3 -5.69 -8.24 24.44
CA ASP A 3 -5.84 -6.93 23.79
C ASP A 3 -5.75 -7.11 22.27
N THR A 4 -6.73 -6.60 21.52
CA THR A 4 -6.74 -6.61 20.07
C THR A 4 -6.74 -5.19 19.51
N ILE A 5 -6.08 -5.00 18.39
CA ILE A 5 -6.11 -3.75 17.62
C ILE A 5 -7.06 -4.00 16.45
N ARG A 6 -8.14 -3.21 16.37
CA ARG A 6 -9.09 -3.27 15.27
C ARG A 6 -8.76 -2.25 14.20
N ILE A 7 -8.71 -2.70 12.94
CA ILE A 7 -8.43 -1.88 11.77
C ILE A 7 -9.57 -2.10 10.78
N THR A 8 -10.03 -1.05 10.11
CA THR A 8 -11.11 -1.15 9.13
C THR A 8 -10.79 -0.38 7.85
N ALA A 9 -11.28 -0.91 6.73
CA ALA A 9 -11.28 -0.24 5.44
C ALA A 9 -12.56 -0.63 4.68
N SER A 10 -12.97 0.15 3.69
CA SER A 10 -14.08 -0.22 2.81
C SER A 10 -13.88 0.34 1.41
N THR A 11 -14.53 -0.30 0.43
CA THR A 11 -14.64 0.18 -0.94
C THR A 11 -16.00 -0.15 -1.51
N ARG A 12 -16.41 0.55 -2.59
CA ARG A 12 -17.64 0.24 -3.33
C ARG A 12 -17.30 -0.33 -4.68
N ILE A 13 -17.94 -1.44 -5.03
CA ILE A 13 -17.70 -2.21 -6.25
C ILE A 13 -19.00 -2.29 -7.05
N LYS A 14 -18.98 -1.96 -8.33
CA LYS A 14 -20.12 -2.06 -9.24
C LYS A 14 -20.39 -3.52 -9.62
N SER A 15 -20.92 -4.26 -8.68
CA SER A 15 -21.29 -5.68 -8.83
C SER A 15 -22.27 -6.06 -7.72
N THR A 16 -22.97 -7.19 -7.88
CA THR A 16 -23.85 -7.70 -6.83
C THR A 16 -23.06 -8.33 -5.69
N PRO A 17 -23.58 -8.35 -4.43
CA PRO A 17 -22.89 -8.97 -3.30
C PRO A 17 -22.50 -10.44 -3.55
N SER A 18 -23.33 -11.17 -4.29
CA SER A 18 -23.05 -12.57 -4.64
C SER A 18 -21.82 -12.70 -5.53
N GLN A 19 -21.73 -11.88 -6.59
CA GLN A 19 -20.59 -11.90 -7.52
C GLN A 19 -19.28 -11.46 -6.82
N VAL A 20 -19.36 -10.40 -6.01
CA VAL A 20 -18.21 -9.94 -5.22
C VAL A 20 -17.72 -11.03 -4.28
N ARG A 21 -18.64 -11.63 -3.50
CA ARG A 21 -18.30 -12.75 -2.59
C ARG A 21 -17.70 -13.93 -3.34
N GLU A 22 -18.23 -14.30 -4.50
CA GLU A 22 -17.73 -15.41 -5.30
C GLU A 22 -16.28 -15.16 -5.73
N GLN A 23 -15.96 -13.96 -6.20
CA GLN A 23 -14.59 -13.57 -6.58
C GLN A 23 -13.65 -13.67 -5.37
N TYR A 24 -14.00 -13.12 -4.21
CA TYR A 24 -13.17 -13.20 -2.98
C TYR A 24 -12.91 -14.64 -2.51
N ARG A 25 -13.82 -15.56 -2.80
CA ARG A 25 -13.69 -16.99 -2.46
C ARG A 25 -12.89 -17.80 -3.47
N ASP A 26 -12.77 -17.32 -4.70
CA ASP A 26 -12.04 -17.99 -5.79
C ASP A 26 -10.55 -17.64 -5.77
N ILE A 27 -9.82 -18.28 -4.86
CA ILE A 27 -8.37 -18.11 -4.76
C ILE A 27 -7.65 -18.55 -6.05
N ASP A 28 -8.18 -19.56 -6.75
CA ASP A 28 -7.62 -19.98 -8.04
C ASP A 28 -7.74 -18.89 -9.10
N HIS A 29 -8.81 -18.09 -9.05
CA HIS A 29 -8.95 -16.89 -9.88
C HIS A 29 -7.88 -15.85 -9.51
N HIS A 30 -7.67 -15.56 -8.22
CA HIS A 30 -6.64 -14.62 -7.77
C HIS A 30 -5.24 -15.04 -8.23
N ILE A 31 -4.94 -16.34 -8.15
CA ILE A 31 -3.66 -16.90 -8.64
C ILE A 31 -3.53 -16.74 -10.15
N ARG A 32 -4.53 -17.18 -10.93
CA ARG A 32 -4.49 -17.17 -12.40
C ARG A 32 -4.42 -15.77 -13.01
N ASN A 33 -5.10 -14.81 -12.39
CA ASN A 33 -5.23 -13.45 -12.89
C ASN A 33 -4.26 -12.47 -12.23
N ASN A 34 -3.45 -12.94 -11.27
CA ASN A 34 -2.51 -12.12 -10.51
C ASN A 34 -3.20 -10.87 -9.94
N VAL A 35 -4.34 -11.07 -9.26
CA VAL A 35 -5.18 -9.97 -8.75
C VAL A 35 -4.41 -9.10 -7.76
N HIS A 36 -3.56 -9.71 -6.94
CA HIS A 36 -2.66 -9.05 -6.00
C HIS A 36 -1.20 -9.29 -6.41
N PRO A 37 -0.60 -8.47 -7.28
CA PRO A 37 0.73 -8.72 -7.86
C PRO A 37 1.85 -8.88 -6.84
N SER A 38 1.76 -8.19 -5.69
CA SER A 38 2.76 -8.24 -4.63
C SER A 38 2.62 -9.46 -3.70
N ILE A 39 1.60 -10.31 -3.89
CA ILE A 39 1.31 -11.47 -3.04
C ILE A 39 1.28 -12.74 -3.87
N HIS A 40 2.07 -13.73 -3.50
CA HIS A 40 2.04 -15.06 -4.10
C HIS A 40 1.23 -16.01 -3.23
N TYR A 41 0.26 -16.71 -3.83
CA TYR A 41 -0.65 -17.64 -3.16
C TYR A 41 -0.33 -19.07 -3.53
N GLU A 42 -0.32 -19.97 -2.54
CA GLU A 42 -0.15 -21.42 -2.70
C GLU A 42 -1.17 -22.16 -1.83
N TRP A 43 -1.84 -23.16 -2.39
CA TRP A 43 -2.63 -24.10 -1.58
C TRP A 43 -1.73 -24.95 -0.72
N VAL A 44 -2.09 -25.14 0.56
CA VAL A 44 -1.36 -26.02 1.47
C VAL A 44 -2.26 -27.16 1.97
N PRO A 45 -1.68 -28.31 2.37
CA PRO A 45 -2.46 -29.42 2.91
C PRO A 45 -3.35 -28.99 4.08
N ALA A 46 -4.63 -29.44 4.05
CA ALA A 46 -5.63 -29.12 5.05
C ALA A 46 -6.45 -30.36 5.40
N ALA A 47 -7.15 -30.35 6.54
CA ALA A 47 -8.08 -31.42 6.88
C ALA A 47 -9.30 -31.42 5.92
N PRO A 48 -10.01 -32.53 5.78
CA PRO A 48 -11.19 -32.60 4.95
C PRO A 48 -12.22 -31.50 5.31
N GLY A 49 -12.59 -30.69 4.30
CA GLY A 49 -13.53 -29.57 4.47
C GLY A 49 -12.85 -28.24 4.88
N GLU A 50 -11.58 -28.21 5.20
CA GLU A 50 -10.82 -26.99 5.42
C GLU A 50 -10.17 -26.49 4.12
N ARG A 51 -10.05 -25.17 3.99
CA ARG A 51 -9.34 -24.51 2.90
C ARG A 51 -8.19 -23.70 3.51
N LYS A 52 -6.95 -24.06 3.20
CA LYS A 52 -5.76 -23.38 3.71
C LYS A 52 -4.89 -22.88 2.57
N ILE A 53 -4.42 -21.65 2.70
CA ILE A 53 -3.48 -21.03 1.77
C ILE A 53 -2.24 -20.58 2.52
N LYS A 54 -1.11 -20.62 1.82
CA LYS A 54 0.10 -19.89 2.19
C LYS A 54 0.21 -18.68 1.27
N THR A 55 0.39 -17.52 1.87
CA THR A 55 0.72 -16.29 1.16
C THR A 55 2.19 -15.96 1.38
N THR A 56 2.89 -15.57 0.31
CA THR A 56 4.29 -15.11 0.38
C THR A 56 4.36 -13.71 -0.21
N PHE A 57 5.02 -12.81 0.49
CA PHE A 57 5.22 -11.41 0.09
C PHE A 57 6.58 -10.92 0.56
N ARG A 58 7.00 -9.72 0.15
CA ARG A 58 8.28 -9.16 0.57
C ARG A 58 8.07 -7.88 1.37
N ILE A 59 8.89 -7.70 2.41
CA ILE A 59 9.03 -6.45 3.14
C ILE A 59 10.49 -6.04 3.03
N LEU A 60 10.78 -4.95 2.36
CA LEU A 60 12.15 -4.47 2.11
C LEU A 60 13.07 -5.56 1.54
N GLY A 61 12.60 -6.29 0.53
CA GLY A 61 13.34 -7.39 -0.07
C GLY A 61 13.39 -8.68 0.75
N ILE A 62 13.00 -8.66 2.03
CA ILE A 62 13.00 -9.82 2.91
C ILE A 62 11.70 -10.63 2.71
N PRO A 63 11.77 -11.89 2.28
CA PRO A 63 10.58 -12.70 2.10
C PRO A 63 9.88 -12.95 3.43
N GLN A 64 8.57 -12.76 3.44
CA GLN A 64 7.66 -13.04 4.55
C GLN A 64 6.63 -14.04 4.09
N PHE A 65 5.98 -14.72 5.03
CA PHE A 65 4.86 -15.60 4.71
C PHE A 65 3.81 -15.60 5.81
N ASP A 66 2.60 -15.99 5.42
CA ASP A 66 1.50 -16.32 6.32
C ASP A 66 0.84 -17.63 5.85
N VAL A 67 0.37 -18.44 6.80
CA VAL A 67 -0.53 -19.56 6.54
C VAL A 67 -1.89 -19.21 7.11
N SER A 68 -2.93 -19.31 6.28
CA SER A 68 -4.27 -18.86 6.65
C SER A 68 -5.31 -19.94 6.38
N LEU A 69 -6.32 -19.99 7.26
CA LEU A 69 -7.54 -20.77 7.09
C LEU A 69 -8.62 -19.83 6.50
N LEU A 70 -9.29 -20.31 5.44
CA LEU A 70 -10.38 -19.61 4.76
C LEU A 70 -11.71 -20.20 5.21
N GLU A 71 -12.62 -19.35 5.69
CA GLU A 71 -13.92 -19.76 6.22
C GLU A 71 -15.06 -18.93 5.61
N ASP A 72 -16.23 -19.51 5.51
CA ASP A 72 -17.46 -18.81 5.18
C ASP A 72 -18.25 -18.55 6.46
N GLY A 73 -18.55 -17.30 6.77
CA GLY A 73 -19.41 -16.93 7.88
C GLY A 73 -20.88 -17.29 7.62
N ALA A 74 -21.61 -17.62 8.67
CA ALA A 74 -23.04 -17.96 8.58
C ALA A 74 -23.89 -16.77 8.08
N ASP A 75 -23.41 -15.54 8.24
CA ASP A 75 -24.01 -14.29 7.76
C ASP A 75 -23.63 -13.97 6.29
N GLY A 76 -22.83 -14.83 5.66
CA GLY A 76 -22.33 -14.67 4.31
C GLY A 76 -21.05 -13.85 4.21
N SER A 77 -20.41 -13.53 5.32
CA SER A 77 -19.07 -12.96 5.33
C SER A 77 -18.01 -13.97 4.84
N PHE A 78 -16.86 -13.48 4.45
CA PHE A 78 -15.68 -14.30 4.15
C PHE A 78 -14.60 -13.98 5.16
N ILE A 79 -14.04 -15.01 5.81
CA ILE A 79 -13.15 -14.87 6.96
C ILE A 79 -11.81 -15.51 6.63
N ILE A 80 -10.71 -14.78 6.90
CA ILE A 80 -9.35 -15.27 6.81
C ILE A 80 -8.74 -15.26 8.21
N ARG A 81 -8.37 -16.46 8.72
CA ARG A 81 -7.67 -16.59 10.00
C ARG A 81 -6.21 -16.90 9.76
N TYR A 82 -5.35 -16.00 10.17
CA TYR A 82 -3.90 -16.17 10.07
C TYR A 82 -3.39 -17.12 11.17
N LEU A 83 -2.98 -18.32 10.79
CA LEU A 83 -2.54 -19.38 11.72
C LEU A 83 -1.07 -19.26 12.06
N GLU A 84 -0.23 -18.96 11.05
CA GLU A 84 1.23 -18.92 11.17
C GLU A 84 1.77 -17.72 10.37
N GLY A 85 3.00 -17.28 10.70
CA GLY A 85 3.72 -16.26 9.93
C GLY A 85 3.67 -14.88 10.57
N THR A 86 3.85 -13.87 9.73
CA THR A 86 3.97 -12.45 10.12
C THR A 86 2.70 -11.93 10.79
N ASN A 87 1.54 -12.38 10.31
CA ASN A 87 0.22 -11.94 10.79
C ASN A 87 -0.46 -12.97 11.70
N ALA A 88 0.26 -13.97 12.23
CA ALA A 88 -0.30 -15.01 13.09
C ALA A 88 -1.22 -14.46 14.19
N GLY A 89 -2.39 -15.09 14.33
CA GLY A 89 -3.44 -14.70 15.28
C GLY A 89 -4.35 -13.55 14.83
N MET A 90 -4.09 -12.91 13.68
CA MET A 90 -5.00 -11.94 13.09
C MET A 90 -6.23 -12.64 12.49
N VAL A 91 -7.38 -11.97 12.57
CA VAL A 91 -8.61 -12.39 11.89
C VAL A 91 -9.07 -11.26 10.99
N LEU A 92 -9.25 -11.55 9.72
CA LEU A 92 -9.72 -10.63 8.70
C LEU A 92 -11.12 -11.05 8.28
N VAL A 93 -12.08 -10.12 8.31
CA VAL A 93 -13.49 -10.36 7.97
C VAL A 93 -13.91 -9.45 6.84
N HIS A 94 -14.44 -10.03 5.77
CA HIS A 94 -15.02 -9.32 4.63
C HIS A 94 -16.54 -9.42 4.72
N GLU A 95 -17.22 -8.28 4.79
CA GLU A 95 -18.67 -8.15 4.72
C GLU A 95 -19.06 -7.56 3.37
N PHE A 96 -20.14 -8.05 2.76
CA PHE A 96 -20.61 -7.64 1.44
C PHE A 96 -22.03 -7.08 1.56
N VAL A 97 -22.17 -5.76 1.51
CA VAL A 97 -23.43 -5.06 1.74
C VAL A 97 -23.90 -4.39 0.45
N GLU A 98 -25.06 -4.77 -0.07
CA GLU A 98 -25.67 -4.04 -1.18
C GLU A 98 -26.14 -2.66 -0.68
N VAL A 99 -25.57 -1.59 -1.24
CA VAL A 99 -25.94 -0.20 -0.90
C VAL A 99 -26.91 0.40 -1.92
N GLU A 100 -26.84 -0.07 -3.16
CA GLU A 100 -27.75 0.22 -4.27
C GLU A 100 -27.82 -1.01 -5.18
N PRO A 101 -28.88 -1.19 -5.99
CA PRO A 101 -28.94 -2.31 -6.92
C PRO A 101 -27.70 -2.40 -7.83
N GLY A 102 -26.93 -3.49 -7.70
CA GLY A 102 -25.70 -3.72 -8.45
C GLY A 102 -24.50 -2.92 -7.95
N LEU A 103 -24.56 -2.30 -6.76
CA LEU A 103 -23.45 -1.64 -6.09
C LEU A 103 -23.25 -2.22 -4.69
N THR A 104 -22.14 -2.89 -4.48
CA THR A 104 -21.76 -3.53 -3.20
C THR A 104 -20.70 -2.73 -2.47
N GLU A 105 -20.95 -2.42 -1.21
CA GLU A 105 -19.90 -1.97 -0.30
C GLU A 105 -19.24 -3.20 0.33
N VAL A 106 -17.93 -3.37 0.09
CA VAL A 106 -17.09 -4.36 0.79
C VAL A 106 -16.52 -3.66 2.02
N ARG A 107 -16.84 -4.19 3.20
CA ARG A 107 -16.30 -3.73 4.49
C ARG A 107 -15.32 -4.76 4.99
N LEU A 108 -14.09 -4.33 5.18
CA LEU A 108 -12.99 -5.14 5.65
C LEU A 108 -12.67 -4.75 7.09
N SER A 109 -12.65 -5.71 8.00
CA SER A 109 -12.21 -5.50 9.37
C SER A 109 -11.15 -6.52 9.76
N ALA A 110 -10.05 -6.06 10.36
CA ALA A 110 -8.97 -6.88 10.87
C ALA A 110 -8.88 -6.72 12.39
N ASP A 111 -8.95 -7.84 13.10
CA ASP A 111 -8.66 -7.92 14.53
C ASP A 111 -7.26 -8.55 14.69
N ALA A 112 -6.28 -7.72 15.04
CA ALA A 112 -4.88 -8.13 15.19
C ALA A 112 -4.50 -8.22 16.68
N PRO A 113 -3.79 -9.30 17.12
CA PRO A 113 -3.27 -9.36 18.49
C PRO A 113 -2.35 -8.18 18.79
N ALA A 114 -2.52 -7.53 19.93
CA ALA A 114 -1.69 -6.42 20.37
C ALA A 114 -0.33 -6.92 20.90
N THR A 115 0.51 -7.44 20.01
CA THR A 115 1.89 -7.88 20.34
C THR A 115 2.75 -6.69 20.74
N LEU A 116 3.90 -6.97 21.42
CA LEU A 116 4.81 -5.91 21.84
C LEU A 116 5.29 -5.07 20.62
N GLY A 117 5.64 -5.72 19.50
CA GLY A 117 6.06 -5.02 18.28
C GLY A 117 4.96 -4.10 17.72
N ARG A 118 3.71 -4.58 17.64
CA ARG A 118 2.56 -3.78 17.18
C ARG A 118 2.23 -2.63 18.13
N LYS A 119 2.39 -2.84 19.45
CA LYS A 119 2.22 -1.77 20.46
C LYS A 119 3.32 -0.71 20.35
N LEU A 120 4.56 -1.10 20.05
CA LEU A 120 5.67 -0.16 19.84
C LEU A 120 5.49 0.68 18.57
N LEU A 121 4.95 0.11 17.49
CA LEU A 121 4.59 0.84 16.27
C LEU A 121 3.35 1.74 16.47
N GLY A 122 2.50 1.43 17.45
CA GLY A 122 1.37 2.27 17.85
C GLY A 122 0.46 2.66 16.68
N PRO A 123 0.13 3.96 16.55
CA PRO A 123 -0.74 4.47 15.49
C PRO A 123 -0.22 4.19 14.07
N LEU A 124 1.09 4.16 13.86
CA LEU A 124 1.68 3.88 12.54
C LEU A 124 1.31 2.48 12.04
N PHE A 125 1.26 1.47 12.94
CA PHE A 125 0.78 0.14 12.57
C PHE A 125 -0.67 0.17 12.06
N VAL A 126 -1.55 0.95 12.70
CA VAL A 126 -2.97 1.05 12.32
C VAL A 126 -3.12 1.73 10.95
N VAL A 127 -2.42 2.85 10.76
CA VAL A 127 -2.44 3.60 9.49
C VAL A 127 -1.91 2.73 8.36
N GLY A 128 -0.77 2.09 8.59
CA GLY A 128 -0.15 1.24 7.59
C GLY A 128 -0.99 0.03 7.20
N ALA A 129 -1.51 -0.70 8.18
CA ALA A 129 -2.39 -1.83 7.91
C ALA A 129 -3.67 -1.39 7.17
N ARG A 130 -4.21 -0.19 7.48
CA ARG A 130 -5.35 0.38 6.74
C ARG A 130 -5.00 0.63 5.28
N GLN A 131 -3.82 1.17 4.97
CA GLN A 131 -3.41 1.42 3.59
C GLN A 131 -3.23 0.13 2.80
N VAL A 132 -2.61 -0.89 3.40
CA VAL A 132 -2.51 -2.23 2.80
C VAL A 132 -3.90 -2.81 2.49
N MET A 133 -4.85 -2.69 3.42
CA MET A 133 -6.23 -3.14 3.20
C MET A 133 -6.92 -2.37 2.08
N LYS A 134 -6.70 -1.04 1.98
CA LYS A 134 -7.24 -0.21 0.89
C LYS A 134 -6.66 -0.64 -0.47
N LYS A 135 -5.35 -0.88 -0.56
CA LYS A 135 -4.70 -1.35 -1.79
C LYS A 135 -5.30 -2.70 -2.23
N ALA A 136 -5.41 -3.68 -1.34
CA ALA A 136 -6.02 -4.97 -1.66
C ALA A 136 -7.46 -4.83 -2.15
N LEU A 137 -8.29 -4.00 -1.48
CA LEU A 137 -9.66 -3.72 -1.91
C LEU A 137 -9.74 -3.04 -3.29
N ALA A 138 -8.77 -2.16 -3.61
CA ALA A 138 -8.70 -1.49 -4.91
C ALA A 138 -8.31 -2.46 -6.03
N GLU A 139 -7.40 -3.41 -5.74
CA GLU A 139 -7.01 -4.47 -6.67
C GLU A 139 -8.19 -5.41 -6.97
N ASP A 140 -8.94 -5.85 -5.95
CA ASP A 140 -10.16 -6.64 -6.10
C ASP A 140 -11.23 -5.90 -6.91
N LYS A 141 -11.45 -4.62 -6.59
CA LYS A 141 -12.38 -3.76 -7.35
C LYS A 141 -11.98 -3.67 -8.81
N ARG A 142 -10.69 -3.45 -9.09
CA ARG A 142 -10.14 -3.36 -10.45
C ARG A 142 -10.36 -4.66 -11.22
N ASP A 143 -10.18 -5.81 -10.58
CA ASP A 143 -10.42 -7.12 -11.20
C ASP A 143 -11.89 -7.32 -11.54
N LEU A 144 -12.82 -6.96 -10.63
CA LEU A 144 -14.27 -7.11 -10.82
C LEU A 144 -14.85 -6.11 -11.85
N GLU A 145 -14.33 -4.88 -11.89
CA GLU A 145 -14.83 -3.80 -12.76
C GLU A 145 -14.02 -3.67 -14.06
N ARG A 146 -13.40 -4.74 -14.57
CA ARG A 146 -12.55 -4.72 -15.78
C ARG A 146 -13.21 -4.00 -16.94
N GLY A 147 -12.62 -2.86 -17.34
CA GLY A 147 -13.08 -2.01 -18.43
C GLY A 147 -13.71 -0.68 -17.99
N ASP A 148 -14.21 -0.56 -16.77
CA ASP A 148 -14.74 0.70 -16.24
C ASP A 148 -13.73 1.48 -15.38
N PHE A 149 -12.65 0.83 -14.93
CA PHE A 149 -11.62 1.48 -14.15
C PHE A 149 -10.83 2.45 -15.03
N ARG A 150 -11.03 3.73 -14.77
CA ARG A 150 -10.17 4.80 -15.31
C ARG A 150 -9.21 5.22 -14.19
N PRO A 151 -7.89 5.07 -14.38
CA PRO A 151 -6.89 5.57 -13.42
C PRO A 151 -6.89 7.11 -13.29
N GLY A 152 -8.03 7.76 -13.39
CA GLY A 152 -8.15 9.19 -13.56
C GLY A 152 -8.70 9.96 -12.35
N THR A 153 -9.30 9.29 -11.37
CA THR A 153 -9.88 9.98 -10.20
C THR A 153 -8.80 10.39 -9.20
N ALA A 154 -7.79 9.57 -8.98
CA ALA A 154 -6.63 9.96 -8.16
C ALA A 154 -5.76 11.04 -8.83
N ALA A 155 -5.69 11.07 -10.17
CA ALA A 155 -4.88 12.05 -10.91
C ALA A 155 -5.37 13.50 -10.77
N GLY A 156 -6.67 13.73 -10.53
CA GLY A 156 -7.23 15.08 -10.30
C GLY A 156 -6.76 15.70 -8.99
N ASN A 157 -6.51 14.89 -7.99
CA ASN A 157 -6.12 15.32 -6.65
C ASN A 157 -4.60 15.28 -6.41
N LEU A 158 -3.85 14.67 -7.33
CA LEU A 158 -2.40 14.64 -7.28
C LEU A 158 -1.80 16.05 -7.22
N ASP A 159 -2.34 17.00 -7.99
CA ASP A 159 -1.87 18.38 -7.97
C ASP A 159 -2.10 19.08 -6.63
N ALA A 160 -3.18 18.75 -5.92
CA ALA A 160 -3.45 19.26 -4.58
C ALA A 160 -2.50 18.64 -3.56
N ALA A 161 -2.29 17.31 -3.61
CA ALA A 161 -1.38 16.60 -2.72
C ALA A 161 0.09 17.04 -2.90
N LEU A 162 0.50 17.35 -4.14
CA LEU A 162 1.82 17.84 -4.47
C LEU A 162 1.98 19.36 -4.28
N GLY A 163 0.94 20.08 -3.81
CA GLY A 163 0.93 21.55 -3.68
C GLY A 163 2.09 22.10 -2.84
N ASP A 164 2.40 21.44 -1.73
CA ASP A 164 3.47 21.84 -0.81
C ASP A 164 4.87 21.75 -1.44
N LEU A 165 5.03 20.92 -2.48
CA LEU A 165 6.30 20.71 -3.19
C LEU A 165 6.66 21.88 -4.12
N ASN A 166 5.73 22.81 -4.37
CA ASN A 166 6.02 24.00 -5.17
C ASN A 166 7.16 24.85 -4.56
N SER A 167 7.36 24.78 -3.24
CA SER A 167 8.46 25.48 -2.55
C SER A 167 9.86 24.95 -2.96
N LEU A 168 9.95 23.75 -3.55
CA LEU A 168 11.19 23.17 -4.08
C LEU A 168 11.43 23.55 -5.54
N ALA A 169 10.42 24.05 -6.26
CA ALA A 169 10.58 24.44 -7.66
C ALA A 169 11.59 25.58 -7.77
N GLY A 170 12.69 25.36 -8.50
CA GLY A 170 13.81 26.29 -8.58
C GLY A 170 14.74 26.30 -7.37
N GLY A 171 14.54 25.38 -6.42
CA GLY A 171 15.43 25.18 -5.26
C GLY A 171 16.74 24.44 -5.60
N PRO A 172 17.55 24.10 -4.58
CA PRO A 172 18.80 23.40 -4.78
C PRO A 172 18.61 22.07 -5.54
N PRO A 173 19.37 21.80 -6.61
CA PRO A 173 19.22 20.55 -7.39
C PRO A 173 19.34 19.27 -6.54
N ALA A 174 20.14 19.31 -5.48
CA ALA A 174 20.31 18.17 -4.56
C ALA A 174 19.02 17.84 -3.80
N ALA A 175 18.24 18.84 -3.37
CA ALA A 175 16.97 18.64 -2.70
C ALA A 175 15.93 18.03 -3.65
N THR A 176 15.80 18.60 -4.84
CA THR A 176 14.90 18.08 -5.89
C THR A 176 15.25 16.65 -6.26
N HIS A 177 16.55 16.34 -6.42
CA HIS A 177 17.00 14.98 -6.76
C HIS A 177 16.66 13.98 -5.64
N ALA A 178 16.95 14.31 -4.38
CA ALA A 178 16.63 13.44 -3.24
C ALA A 178 15.12 13.18 -3.09
N VAL A 179 14.28 14.19 -3.35
CA VAL A 179 12.81 14.06 -3.32
C VAL A 179 12.33 13.11 -4.44
N LEU A 180 12.88 13.22 -5.64
CA LEU A 180 12.51 12.33 -6.76
C LEU A 180 13.02 10.90 -6.53
N GLU A 181 14.22 10.71 -5.97
CA GLU A 181 14.70 9.39 -5.57
C GLU A 181 13.82 8.76 -4.49
N ALA A 182 13.33 9.54 -3.51
CA ALA A 182 12.41 9.07 -2.49
C ALA A 182 11.07 8.61 -3.09
N ALA A 183 10.52 9.37 -4.03
CA ALA A 183 9.30 9.01 -4.76
C ALA A 183 9.49 7.69 -5.56
N CYS A 184 10.58 7.56 -6.31
CA CYS A 184 10.91 6.34 -7.04
C CYS A 184 11.15 5.14 -6.10
N LEU A 185 11.73 5.38 -4.92
CA LEU A 185 12.01 4.34 -3.93
C LEU A 185 10.72 3.68 -3.43
N ILE A 186 9.71 4.48 -3.10
CA ILE A 186 8.44 3.94 -2.61
C ILE A 186 7.78 3.10 -3.70
N SER A 187 7.63 3.63 -4.91
CA SER A 187 7.05 2.89 -6.05
C SER A 187 7.79 1.58 -6.38
N ALA A 188 9.10 1.48 -6.13
CA ALA A 188 9.87 0.26 -6.42
C ALA A 188 9.95 -0.72 -5.25
N SER A 189 9.49 -0.36 -4.04
CA SER A 189 9.80 -1.10 -2.81
C SER A 189 9.09 -2.44 -2.64
N ASP A 190 7.98 -2.66 -3.31
CA ASP A 190 7.27 -3.95 -3.33
C ASP A 190 7.51 -4.78 -4.61
N ALA A 191 8.41 -4.29 -5.47
CA ALA A 191 8.79 -4.90 -6.74
C ALA A 191 7.69 -4.89 -7.82
N ASP A 192 6.66 -4.09 -7.64
CA ASP A 192 5.61 -3.80 -8.63
C ASP A 192 5.49 -2.28 -8.80
N ILE A 193 5.51 -1.79 -10.03
CA ILE A 193 5.39 -0.36 -10.35
C ILE A 193 4.14 -0.14 -11.16
N GLU A 194 3.13 0.42 -10.55
CA GLU A 194 1.88 0.75 -11.23
C GLU A 194 2.05 1.92 -12.21
N SER A 195 1.25 1.92 -13.29
CA SER A 195 1.29 3.00 -14.28
C SER A 195 0.92 4.36 -13.67
N SER A 196 -0.01 4.39 -12.71
CA SER A 196 -0.41 5.58 -11.95
C SER A 196 0.74 6.21 -11.16
N GLU A 197 1.57 5.39 -10.53
CA GLU A 197 2.75 5.83 -9.78
C GLU A 197 3.82 6.40 -10.72
N ARG A 198 4.09 5.72 -11.82
CA ARG A 198 5.03 6.20 -12.84
C ARG A 198 4.61 7.56 -13.38
N ASP A 199 3.34 7.71 -13.79
CA ASP A 199 2.78 8.96 -14.28
C ASP A 199 2.87 10.07 -13.22
N ALA A 200 2.65 9.74 -11.95
CA ALA A 200 2.76 10.67 -10.84
C ALA A 200 4.20 11.14 -10.61
N ILE A 201 5.18 10.24 -10.68
CA ILE A 201 6.61 10.59 -10.58
C ILE A 201 7.04 11.49 -11.74
N GLU A 202 6.61 11.21 -12.98
CA GLU A 202 6.90 12.05 -14.13
C GLU A 202 6.30 13.46 -14.01
N ARG A 203 5.06 13.56 -13.52
CA ARG A 203 4.42 14.85 -13.21
C ARG A 203 5.18 15.60 -12.12
N LEU A 204 5.61 14.90 -11.06
CA LEU A 204 6.41 15.48 -9.99
C LEU A 204 7.74 16.02 -10.54
N ALA A 205 8.49 15.24 -11.33
CA ALA A 205 9.74 15.66 -11.94
C ALA A 205 9.56 16.93 -12.79
N LYS A 206 8.53 16.96 -13.63
CA LYS A 206 8.19 18.13 -14.44
C LYS A 206 7.84 19.35 -13.58
N ARG A 207 7.05 19.17 -12.53
CA ARG A 207 6.65 20.26 -11.60
C ARG A 207 7.85 20.88 -10.88
N LEU A 208 8.81 20.04 -10.48
CA LEU A 208 10.05 20.48 -9.84
C LEU A 208 11.10 21.04 -10.81
N GLY A 209 10.82 21.04 -12.11
CA GLY A 209 11.75 21.51 -13.15
C GLY A 209 12.93 20.55 -13.38
N ALA A 210 12.84 19.32 -12.93
CA ALA A 210 13.91 18.32 -13.01
C ALA A 210 13.89 17.54 -14.34
N ASN A 211 13.89 18.25 -15.47
CA ASN A 211 13.74 17.65 -16.81
C ASN A 211 14.89 16.71 -17.21
N THR A 212 16.01 16.73 -16.48
CA THR A 212 17.17 15.86 -16.69
C THR A 212 17.21 14.67 -15.73
N PHE A 213 16.24 14.53 -14.83
CA PHE A 213 16.17 13.38 -13.94
C PHE A 213 15.76 12.12 -14.71
N ASP A 214 16.59 11.09 -14.64
CA ASP A 214 16.32 9.82 -15.28
C ASP A 214 15.39 8.97 -14.40
N THR A 215 14.09 9.22 -14.51
CA THR A 215 13.05 8.48 -13.77
C THR A 215 13.12 6.99 -14.08
N ASN A 216 13.22 6.61 -15.35
CA ASN A 216 13.21 5.20 -15.74
C ASN A 216 14.45 4.45 -15.26
N GLY A 217 15.65 5.02 -15.43
CA GLY A 217 16.88 4.41 -14.93
C GLY A 217 16.90 4.30 -13.40
N THR A 218 16.37 5.31 -12.70
CA THR A 218 16.24 5.28 -11.25
C THR A 218 15.27 4.20 -10.78
N LEU A 219 14.08 4.10 -11.38
CA LEU A 219 13.10 3.05 -11.08
C LEU A 219 13.67 1.66 -11.35
N GLN A 220 14.31 1.41 -12.49
CA GLN A 220 14.91 0.11 -12.82
C GLN A 220 16.00 -0.28 -11.80
N ARG A 221 16.86 0.66 -11.41
CA ARG A 221 17.90 0.44 -10.40
C ARG A 221 17.28 0.08 -9.04
N LEU A 222 16.29 0.84 -8.59
CA LEU A 222 15.64 0.63 -7.30
C LEU A 222 14.82 -0.67 -7.29
N LEU A 223 14.14 -1.00 -8.40
CA LEU A 223 13.42 -2.26 -8.57
C LEU A 223 14.36 -3.47 -8.46
N ALA A 224 15.56 -3.39 -9.04
CA ALA A 224 16.55 -4.45 -8.90
C ALA A 224 17.04 -4.59 -7.45
N LEU A 225 17.19 -3.50 -6.70
CA LEU A 225 17.56 -3.52 -5.28
C LEU A 225 16.42 -4.01 -4.39
N ALA A 226 15.16 -3.71 -4.70
CA ALA A 226 13.98 -4.13 -3.94
C ALA A 226 13.83 -5.66 -3.87
N GLN A 227 14.42 -6.39 -4.82
CA GLN A 227 14.50 -7.86 -4.79
C GLN A 227 15.55 -8.40 -3.80
N THR A 228 16.33 -7.54 -3.16
CA THR A 228 17.46 -7.89 -2.30
C THR A 228 17.46 -7.08 -0.99
N GLU A 229 18.19 -7.54 0.01
CA GLU A 229 18.38 -6.80 1.27
C GLU A 229 19.15 -5.48 1.10
N GLN A 230 19.78 -5.24 -0.05
CA GLN A 230 20.53 -4.02 -0.35
C GLN A 230 19.63 -2.78 -0.41
N ILE A 231 18.32 -2.96 -0.59
CA ILE A 231 17.35 -1.86 -0.56
C ILE A 231 17.41 -1.06 0.75
N THR A 232 17.68 -1.73 1.87
CA THR A 232 17.78 -1.07 3.20
C THR A 232 18.92 -0.04 3.25
N ALA A 233 20.06 -0.35 2.64
CA ALA A 233 21.19 0.60 2.56
C ALA A 233 20.83 1.79 1.66
N GLU A 234 20.10 1.55 0.58
CA GLU A 234 19.67 2.60 -0.33
C GLU A 234 18.63 3.53 0.30
N ILE A 235 17.67 2.98 1.07
CA ILE A 235 16.72 3.76 1.88
C ILE A 235 17.48 4.70 2.83
N SER A 236 18.47 4.16 3.55
CA SER A 236 19.28 4.95 4.47
C SER A 236 20.04 6.07 3.77
N ARG A 237 20.61 5.81 2.58
CA ARG A 237 21.30 6.79 1.74
C ARG A 237 20.37 7.93 1.30
N ILE A 238 19.19 7.58 0.80
CA ILE A 238 18.19 8.56 0.31
C ILE A 238 17.67 9.40 1.49
N GLY A 239 17.34 8.76 2.64
CA GLY A 239 16.91 9.47 3.85
C GLY A 239 17.94 10.46 4.35
N ALA A 240 19.21 10.06 4.42
CA ALA A 240 20.31 10.96 4.78
C ALA A 240 20.48 12.13 3.79
N ALA A 241 20.28 11.88 2.48
CA ALA A 241 20.31 12.93 1.46
C ALA A 241 19.16 13.94 1.63
N LEU A 242 17.95 13.48 1.95
CA LEU A 242 16.81 14.33 2.27
C LEU A 242 17.09 15.22 3.50
N ALA A 243 17.63 14.62 4.57
CA ALA A 243 18.00 15.35 5.79
C ALA A 243 19.06 16.43 5.51
N ALA A 244 20.14 16.05 4.81
CA ALA A 244 21.23 16.97 4.45
C ALA A 244 20.77 18.13 3.56
N ALA A 245 19.78 17.89 2.70
CA ALA A 245 19.19 18.90 1.84
C ALA A 245 18.10 19.77 2.53
N GLY A 246 17.77 19.49 3.80
CA GLY A 246 16.66 20.14 4.51
C GLY A 246 15.26 19.85 3.89
N ALA A 247 15.14 18.76 3.14
CA ALA A 247 13.96 18.39 2.38
C ALA A 247 13.20 17.16 2.94
N ALA A 248 13.48 16.75 4.19
CA ALA A 248 12.96 15.53 4.77
C ALA A 248 11.43 15.44 4.69
N ARG A 249 10.68 16.41 5.25
CA ARG A 249 9.21 16.39 5.23
C ARG A 249 8.65 16.42 3.80
N LEU A 250 9.23 17.23 2.92
CA LEU A 250 8.77 17.35 1.53
C LEU A 250 9.03 16.08 0.72
N GLY A 251 10.20 15.44 0.95
CA GLY A 251 10.53 14.16 0.35
C GLY A 251 9.57 13.05 0.77
N LEU A 252 9.16 13.03 2.04
CA LEU A 252 8.19 12.06 2.53
C LEU A 252 6.77 12.34 2.08
N ILE A 253 6.36 13.60 1.92
CA ILE A 253 5.08 13.96 1.28
C ILE A 253 5.06 13.44 -0.16
N ALA A 254 6.12 13.67 -0.93
CA ALA A 254 6.24 13.16 -2.29
C ALA A 254 6.16 11.62 -2.32
N ALA A 255 6.94 10.96 -1.49
CA ALA A 255 6.98 9.50 -1.36
C ALA A 255 5.60 8.92 -0.98
N ALA A 256 4.96 9.47 0.07
CA ALA A 256 3.61 9.06 0.48
C ALA A 256 2.56 9.31 -0.61
N THR A 257 2.64 10.45 -1.32
CA THR A 257 1.73 10.76 -2.43
C THR A 257 1.84 9.71 -3.53
N ILE A 258 3.06 9.29 -3.90
CA ILE A 258 3.26 8.28 -4.93
C ILE A 258 2.70 6.92 -4.48
N GLY A 259 3.01 6.46 -3.28
CA GLY A 259 2.49 5.19 -2.77
C GLY A 259 0.98 5.17 -2.55
N LEU A 260 0.33 6.33 -2.39
CA LEU A 260 -1.12 6.44 -2.18
C LEU A 260 -1.90 6.68 -3.47
N VAL A 261 -1.24 7.04 -4.58
CA VAL A 261 -1.91 7.40 -5.84
C VAL A 261 -2.69 6.25 -6.47
N SER A 262 -2.34 5.01 -6.13
CA SER A 262 -3.02 3.77 -6.54
C SER A 262 -4.11 3.30 -5.56
N GLU A 263 -4.63 4.19 -4.70
CA GLU A 263 -5.67 3.93 -3.68
C GLU A 263 -5.20 3.11 -2.47
N GLY A 264 -3.93 3.19 -2.11
CA GLY A 264 -3.37 2.57 -0.92
C GLY A 264 -1.90 2.19 -1.07
N MET A 265 -1.29 1.76 0.01
CA MET A 265 0.11 1.36 0.06
C MET A 265 0.24 -0.12 0.39
N SER A 266 1.18 -0.80 -0.26
CA SER A 266 1.60 -2.15 0.12
C SER A 266 2.38 -2.14 1.44
N LEU A 267 2.58 -3.32 2.03
CA LEU A 267 3.44 -3.46 3.22
C LEU A 267 4.89 -3.04 2.92
N GLY A 268 5.38 -3.34 1.70
CA GLY A 268 6.73 -2.96 1.27
C GLY A 268 6.90 -1.45 1.20
N GLU A 269 5.97 -0.75 0.58
CA GLU A 269 5.97 0.71 0.46
C GLU A 269 5.86 1.40 1.82
N LEU A 270 4.98 0.89 2.70
CA LEU A 270 4.81 1.45 4.03
C LEU A 270 6.08 1.34 4.88
N GLU A 271 6.71 0.16 4.90
CA GLU A 271 7.95 -0.04 5.67
C GLU A 271 9.13 0.72 5.04
N ALA A 272 9.15 0.87 3.72
CA ALA A 272 10.11 1.74 3.03
C ALA A 272 9.90 3.21 3.42
N LEU A 273 8.65 3.70 3.45
CA LEU A 273 8.31 5.06 3.87
C LEU A 273 8.73 5.31 5.33
N ARG A 274 8.44 4.35 6.21
CA ARG A 274 8.83 4.41 7.62
C ARG A 274 10.34 4.46 7.78
N SER A 275 11.06 3.54 7.14
CA SER A 275 12.51 3.46 7.21
C SER A 275 13.18 4.71 6.62
N LEU A 276 12.63 5.24 5.52
CA LEU A 276 13.06 6.50 4.91
C LEU A 276 12.85 7.68 5.85
N GLY A 277 11.70 7.74 6.54
CA GLY A 277 11.39 8.77 7.53
C GLY A 277 12.36 8.78 8.69
N ILE A 278 12.65 7.62 9.27
CA ILE A 278 13.62 7.47 10.35
C ILE A 278 15.02 7.91 9.88
N ALA A 279 15.45 7.48 8.68
CA ALA A 279 16.74 7.87 8.09
C ALA A 279 16.81 9.38 7.77
N ALA A 280 15.69 10.02 7.51
CA ALA A 280 15.57 11.46 7.30
C ALA A 280 15.39 12.26 8.60
N GLY A 281 15.34 11.59 9.78
CA GLY A 281 15.28 12.23 11.09
C GLY A 281 13.85 12.56 11.59
N LEU A 282 12.81 11.95 11.00
CA LEU A 282 11.43 12.09 11.47
C LEU A 282 11.08 10.96 12.46
N HIS A 283 10.07 11.20 13.29
CA HIS A 283 9.52 10.22 14.21
C HIS A 283 8.26 9.55 13.64
N ASP A 284 7.92 8.37 14.16
CA ASP A 284 6.73 7.61 13.73
C ASP A 284 5.43 8.44 13.82
N ALA A 285 5.31 9.35 14.82
CA ALA A 285 4.15 10.22 14.96
C ALA A 285 4.01 11.23 13.79
N ASP A 286 5.13 11.78 13.32
CA ASP A 286 5.13 12.71 12.19
C ASP A 286 4.73 11.99 10.89
N LEU A 287 5.11 10.71 10.77
CA LEU A 287 4.76 9.89 9.61
C LEU A 287 3.27 9.53 9.56
N VAL A 288 2.65 9.25 10.71
CA VAL A 288 1.20 9.02 10.82
C VAL A 288 0.45 10.24 10.31
N GLU A 289 0.77 11.43 10.85
CA GLU A 289 0.14 12.69 10.45
C GLU A 289 0.31 12.95 8.95
N LEU A 290 1.52 12.75 8.43
CA LEU A 290 1.85 12.97 7.02
C LEU A 290 1.05 12.04 6.10
N VAL A 291 0.95 10.75 6.42
CA VAL A 291 0.20 9.77 5.61
C VAL A 291 -1.30 10.07 5.66
N ASP A 292 -1.86 10.36 6.85
CA ASP A 292 -3.28 10.68 7.00
C ASP A 292 -3.63 12.01 6.26
N GLU A 293 -2.79 13.04 6.35
CA GLU A 293 -2.98 14.29 5.60
C GLU A 293 -2.92 14.09 4.09
N THR A 294 -1.94 13.30 3.61
CA THR A 294 -1.75 13.03 2.18
C THR A 294 -2.93 12.23 1.62
N ASP A 295 -3.37 11.19 2.33
CA ASP A 295 -4.54 10.38 1.96
C ASP A 295 -5.83 11.22 1.93
N ALA A 296 -6.03 12.11 2.92
CA ALA A 296 -7.18 13.02 2.94
C ALA A 296 -7.17 13.99 1.74
N ARG A 297 -6.02 14.51 1.34
CA ARG A 297 -5.88 15.41 0.18
C ARG A 297 -6.16 14.69 -1.14
N LEU A 298 -5.67 13.45 -1.30
CA LEU A 298 -5.95 12.63 -2.47
C LEU A 298 -7.42 12.21 -2.56
N SER A 299 -8.08 11.99 -1.42
CA SER A 299 -9.48 11.57 -1.34
C SER A 299 -10.49 12.73 -1.46
N SER A 300 -10.10 13.98 -1.21
CA SER A 300 -11.02 15.13 -1.08
C SER A 300 -11.66 15.62 -2.38
N GLY A 301 -11.34 15.07 -3.54
CA GLY A 301 -11.90 15.43 -4.85
C GLY A 301 -12.93 14.45 -5.41
N VAL A 302 -13.32 13.45 -4.65
CA VAL A 302 -14.32 12.45 -5.06
C VAL A 302 -15.68 12.84 -4.47
N ASN A 303 -16.30 13.88 -5.04
CA ASN A 303 -17.71 14.25 -4.82
C ASN A 303 -18.43 14.32 -6.17
#